data_103765d3d485761479a618b06e3a38f2
#
_entry.id   103765d3d485761479a618b06e3a38f2
#
_cell.length_a   1.000
_cell.length_b   1.000
_cell.length_c   1.000
_cell.angle_alpha   90.00
_cell.angle_beta   90.00
_cell.angle_gamma   90.00
#
_symmetry.space_group_name_H-M   'P 1'
#
loop_
_entity.id
_entity.type
_entity.pdbx_description
1 polymer ?
#
loop_
_entity_poly.entity_id
_entity_poly.type
_entity_poly.pdbx_seq_one_letter_code
_entity_poly.pdbx_strand_id
1 'polypeptide(L)'
;MKRQTLFRLLKAVCFCALLGLCLSVATRLTQRKASINRMGPLLENPTAYDVIFTGNSHMVNSVLPQELWREYGIAAYNAASYGNMMPMTYWTSTILFDHYATPKLLVVDVKDVGSDAKLTGSSADAHTALDCFPLTLTKARAIKDLMSDPNLTDDEGNAYRDIRFEYYFPLAKYHSRWSALGSGDFHPRHTRERGGELAIGVATPRDYDITDSSGDEYGVGFQYLRRLIEECQARGVEVLLTHLPYPATDEEQVVANTVRYIADDYGVNYIDFVSLDQVVDYDTDCFDFNSHQNASGAQKITDYLGRYIRDHYDLPDHSGDADWAAGYDAYYDEKLDNLRSQRNPVNALLLLHDSSLSAVVALPGGSALYADEKLMLLLHNAAREHIYEEDAYAKWSSALFPLDTLEDAAWEGEACLIVLDRGSGEVTQAPGDAASVSASFGSLALTTEDGARTLTLTREGKTVYEQTDAPCPDLRILVIDERTGDVAASLSYDL
;
A
#
# COMPACT_ATOMS: atom_id res chain seq x y z
N MET A 1 22.62 -56.98 -2.04
CA MET A 1 21.21 -56.87 -1.62
C MET A 1 20.34 -57.77 -2.47
N LYS A 2 19.51 -58.67 -1.88
CA LYS A 2 18.68 -59.59 -2.67
C LYS A 2 17.66 -58.82 -3.49
N ARG A 3 17.39 -59.18 -4.72
CA ARG A 3 16.48 -58.52 -5.69
C ARG A 3 15.11 -58.21 -5.08
N GLN A 4 14.61 -59.05 -4.18
CA GLN A 4 13.35 -58.86 -3.48
C GLN A 4 13.40 -57.69 -2.47
N THR A 5 14.53 -57.49 -1.79
CA THR A 5 14.72 -56.36 -0.85
C THR A 5 14.76 -55.01 -1.59
N LEU A 6 15.43 -54.97 -2.75
CA LEU A 6 15.47 -53.81 -3.61
C LEU A 6 14.06 -53.45 -4.11
N PHE A 7 13.27 -54.47 -4.52
CA PHE A 7 11.89 -54.23 -5.00
C PHE A 7 10.94 -53.76 -3.91
N ARG A 8 11.12 -54.25 -2.66
CA ARG A 8 10.36 -53.76 -1.49
C ARG A 8 10.74 -52.31 -1.14
N LEU A 9 12.04 -52.01 -1.19
CA LEU A 9 12.51 -50.64 -0.95
C LEU A 9 11.97 -49.68 -2.01
N LEU A 10 11.98 -50.05 -3.31
CA LEU A 10 11.42 -49.23 -4.38
C LEU A 10 9.93 -48.97 -4.17
N LYS A 11 9.14 -50.00 -3.80
CA LYS A 11 7.71 -49.84 -3.49
C LYS A 11 7.49 -48.90 -2.33
N ALA A 12 8.28 -48.98 -1.27
CA ALA A 12 8.19 -48.08 -0.12
C ALA A 12 8.51 -46.64 -0.50
N VAL A 13 9.56 -46.42 -1.31
CA VAL A 13 9.93 -45.11 -1.82
C VAL A 13 8.82 -44.54 -2.70
N CYS A 14 8.27 -45.32 -3.63
CA CYS A 14 7.15 -44.87 -4.48
C CYS A 14 5.89 -44.55 -3.66
N PHE A 15 5.58 -45.35 -2.64
CA PHE A 15 4.46 -45.09 -1.74
C PHE A 15 4.66 -43.78 -0.95
N CYS A 16 5.84 -43.57 -0.36
CA CYS A 16 6.15 -42.35 0.37
C CYS A 16 6.11 -41.12 -0.55
N ALA A 17 6.62 -41.25 -1.77
CA ALA A 17 6.58 -40.17 -2.77
C ALA A 17 5.12 -39.81 -3.17
N LEU A 18 4.29 -40.83 -3.41
CA LEU A 18 2.88 -40.62 -3.74
C LEU A 18 2.11 -40.01 -2.56
N LEU A 19 2.33 -40.52 -1.35
CA LEU A 19 1.73 -39.97 -0.14
C LEU A 19 2.14 -38.50 0.06
N GLY A 20 3.44 -38.21 -0.09
CA GLY A 20 3.94 -36.83 -0.02
C GLY A 20 3.30 -35.91 -1.05
N LEU A 21 3.11 -36.38 -2.28
CA LEU A 21 2.42 -35.64 -3.34
C LEU A 21 0.95 -35.39 -2.97
N CYS A 22 0.23 -36.42 -2.51
CA CYS A 22 -1.17 -36.28 -2.10
C CYS A 22 -1.32 -35.29 -0.93
N LEU A 23 -0.44 -35.35 0.08
CA LEU A 23 -0.44 -34.42 1.20
C LEU A 23 -0.11 -32.98 0.76
N SER A 24 0.85 -32.83 -0.15
CA SER A 24 1.20 -31.51 -0.71
C SER A 24 0.02 -30.89 -1.48
N VAL A 25 -0.66 -31.67 -2.32
CA VAL A 25 -1.85 -31.21 -3.05
C VAL A 25 -2.98 -30.87 -2.08
N ALA A 26 -3.24 -31.74 -1.08
CA ALA A 26 -4.26 -31.48 -0.07
C ALA A 26 -3.97 -30.18 0.73
N THR A 27 -2.71 -29.98 1.14
CA THR A 27 -2.28 -28.74 1.80
C THR A 27 -2.54 -27.53 0.91
N ARG A 28 -2.09 -27.59 -0.33
CA ARG A 28 -2.25 -26.48 -1.29
C ARG A 28 -3.71 -26.12 -1.56
N LEU A 29 -4.60 -27.13 -1.63
CA LEU A 29 -6.03 -26.91 -1.84
C LEU A 29 -6.72 -26.32 -0.60
N THR A 30 -6.41 -26.85 0.60
CA THR A 30 -7.10 -26.44 1.83
C THR A 30 -6.52 -25.15 2.46
N GLN A 31 -5.28 -24.81 2.18
CA GLN A 31 -4.63 -23.60 2.69
C GLN A 31 -5.34 -22.34 2.22
N ARG A 32 -5.42 -21.29 3.05
CA ARG A 32 -5.97 -19.99 2.65
C ARG A 32 -5.15 -19.36 1.52
N LYS A 33 -5.85 -18.74 0.56
CA LYS A 33 -5.21 -18.22 -0.64
C LYS A 33 -4.71 -16.78 -0.54
N ALA A 34 -5.15 -16.02 0.45
CA ALA A 34 -4.82 -14.60 0.57
C ALA A 34 -3.30 -14.35 0.48
N SER A 35 -2.51 -14.99 1.36
CA SER A 35 -1.05 -14.84 1.34
C SER A 35 -0.40 -15.41 0.08
N ILE A 36 -0.93 -16.55 -0.43
CA ILE A 36 -0.43 -17.18 -1.67
C ILE A 36 -0.67 -16.26 -2.87
N ASN A 37 -1.87 -15.68 -2.96
CA ASN A 37 -2.21 -14.76 -4.05
C ASN A 37 -1.37 -13.49 -4.00
N ARG A 38 -1.17 -12.95 -2.79
CA ARG A 38 -0.40 -11.73 -2.58
C ARG A 38 1.10 -11.95 -2.79
N MET A 39 1.69 -13.03 -2.28
CA MET A 39 3.13 -13.29 -2.36
C MET A 39 3.56 -14.07 -3.63
N GLY A 40 2.59 -14.64 -4.36
CA GLY A 40 2.86 -15.48 -5.53
C GLY A 40 3.78 -14.83 -6.56
N PRO A 41 3.52 -13.60 -7.03
CA PRO A 41 4.38 -12.95 -8.02
C PRO A 41 5.85 -12.83 -7.59
N LEU A 42 6.11 -12.51 -6.31
CA LEU A 42 7.47 -12.46 -5.76
C LEU A 42 8.12 -13.84 -5.74
N LEU A 43 7.40 -14.86 -5.28
CA LEU A 43 7.97 -16.19 -5.10
C LEU A 43 8.17 -16.94 -6.41
N GLU A 44 7.41 -16.61 -7.46
CA GLU A 44 7.53 -17.21 -8.80
C GLU A 44 8.62 -16.53 -9.63
N ASN A 45 8.84 -15.23 -9.47
CA ASN A 45 9.88 -14.50 -10.18
C ASN A 45 10.65 -13.52 -9.24
N PRO A 46 11.40 -14.04 -8.26
CA PRO A 46 12.03 -13.23 -7.23
C PRO A 46 13.13 -12.28 -7.75
N THR A 47 13.72 -12.59 -8.90
CA THR A 47 14.79 -11.76 -9.52
C THR A 47 14.26 -10.57 -10.30
N ALA A 48 12.93 -10.43 -10.43
CA ALA A 48 12.30 -9.29 -11.11
C ALA A 48 12.24 -8.03 -10.23
N TYR A 49 12.71 -8.10 -8.99
CA TYR A 49 12.56 -7.02 -8.01
C TYR A 49 13.89 -6.62 -7.41
N ASP A 50 14.27 -5.36 -7.61
CA ASP A 50 15.49 -4.77 -7.02
C ASP A 50 15.24 -4.27 -5.57
N VAL A 51 14.00 -3.86 -5.27
CA VAL A 51 13.61 -3.34 -3.96
C VAL A 51 12.54 -4.22 -3.33
N ILE A 52 12.76 -4.61 -2.08
CA ILE A 52 11.75 -5.30 -1.26
C ILE A 52 11.41 -4.42 -0.07
N PHE A 53 10.12 -4.16 0.11
CA PHE A 53 9.57 -3.53 1.30
C PHE A 53 9.14 -4.62 2.28
N THR A 54 9.45 -4.46 3.57
CA THR A 54 9.10 -5.42 4.61
C THR A 54 8.73 -4.73 5.91
N GLY A 55 7.91 -5.37 6.73
CA GLY A 55 7.39 -4.81 7.97
C GLY A 55 5.99 -5.32 8.28
N ASN A 56 5.22 -4.52 8.97
CA ASN A 56 3.85 -4.84 9.39
C ASN A 56 2.77 -4.30 8.43
N SER A 57 1.52 -4.19 8.92
CA SER A 57 0.37 -3.71 8.15
C SER A 57 0.49 -2.25 7.68
N HIS A 58 1.22 -1.40 8.39
CA HIS A 58 1.46 -0.03 7.93
C HIS A 58 2.23 -0.03 6.62
N MET A 59 3.27 -0.86 6.48
CA MET A 59 3.99 -1.00 5.21
C MET A 59 3.09 -1.56 4.10
N VAL A 60 2.20 -2.53 4.41
CA VAL A 60 1.26 -3.10 3.42
C VAL A 60 0.39 -2.01 2.78
N ASN A 61 -0.11 -1.08 3.59
CA ASN A 61 -1.05 -0.06 3.16
C ASN A 61 -0.40 1.28 2.78
N SER A 62 0.92 1.45 2.96
CA SER A 62 1.60 2.72 2.68
C SER A 62 2.38 2.74 1.37
N VAL A 63 2.72 1.59 0.80
CA VAL A 63 3.60 1.53 -0.38
C VAL A 63 2.94 0.79 -1.52
N LEU A 64 2.85 1.47 -2.66
CA LEU A 64 2.25 1.00 -3.91
C LEU A 64 3.34 0.70 -4.95
N PRO A 65 3.84 -0.53 -5.05
CA PRO A 65 4.98 -0.86 -5.94
C PRO A 65 4.72 -0.60 -7.43
N GLN A 66 3.47 -0.66 -7.86
CA GLN A 66 3.11 -0.36 -9.26
C GLN A 66 3.29 1.13 -9.57
N GLU A 67 2.98 2.02 -8.61
CA GLU A 67 3.19 3.45 -8.77
C GLU A 67 4.70 3.80 -8.70
N LEU A 68 5.48 3.13 -7.85
CA LEU A 68 6.95 3.26 -7.83
C LEU A 68 7.57 2.92 -9.18
N TRP A 69 7.10 1.85 -9.83
CA TRP A 69 7.57 1.51 -11.16
C TRP A 69 7.18 2.57 -12.19
N ARG A 70 5.91 2.99 -12.18
CA ARG A 70 5.40 3.94 -13.17
C ARG A 70 6.11 5.29 -13.10
N GLU A 71 6.24 5.86 -11.90
CA GLU A 71 6.77 7.22 -11.71
C GLU A 71 8.31 7.24 -11.72
N TYR A 72 8.92 6.20 -11.17
CA TYR A 72 10.35 6.19 -10.88
C TYR A 72 11.12 5.06 -11.55
N GLY A 73 10.49 4.19 -12.34
CA GLY A 73 11.11 3.02 -12.93
C GLY A 73 11.68 2.03 -11.90
N ILE A 74 11.19 2.02 -10.66
CA ILE A 74 11.69 1.16 -9.58
C ILE A 74 10.95 -0.17 -9.58
N ALA A 75 11.68 -1.27 -9.84
CA ALA A 75 11.14 -2.61 -9.74
C ALA A 75 11.06 -3.06 -8.27
N ALA A 76 9.89 -2.89 -7.65
CA ALA A 76 9.69 -3.13 -6.23
C ALA A 76 8.61 -4.17 -5.92
N TYR A 77 8.70 -4.78 -4.72
CA TYR A 77 7.67 -5.65 -4.15
C TYR A 77 7.42 -5.35 -2.67
N ASN A 78 6.16 -5.30 -2.25
CA ASN A 78 5.79 -5.14 -0.85
C ASN A 78 5.57 -6.52 -0.21
N ALA A 79 6.58 -7.05 0.48
CA ALA A 79 6.58 -8.34 1.15
C ALA A 79 6.18 -8.25 2.63
N ALA A 80 5.77 -7.08 3.11
CA ALA A 80 5.26 -6.88 4.46
C ALA A 80 4.02 -7.73 4.74
N SER A 81 3.66 -7.94 5.99
CA SER A 81 2.46 -8.70 6.36
C SER A 81 1.81 -8.15 7.61
N TYR A 82 0.49 -8.29 7.70
CA TYR A 82 -0.27 -7.85 8.87
C TYR A 82 0.26 -8.48 10.16
N GLY A 83 0.35 -7.68 11.22
CA GLY A 83 0.79 -8.12 12.53
C GLY A 83 2.24 -8.61 12.63
N ASN A 84 3.09 -8.36 11.63
CA ASN A 84 4.50 -8.74 11.70
C ASN A 84 5.23 -7.93 12.75
N MET A 85 5.76 -8.62 13.77
CA MET A 85 6.77 -8.08 14.68
C MET A 85 8.16 -8.15 14.04
N MET A 86 9.12 -7.39 14.53
CA MET A 86 10.48 -7.35 13.99
C MET A 86 11.16 -8.73 13.89
N PRO A 87 11.01 -9.68 14.85
CA PRO A 87 11.53 -11.05 14.69
C PRO A 87 10.90 -11.81 13.51
N MET A 88 9.60 -11.59 13.22
CA MET A 88 8.94 -12.18 12.06
C MET A 88 9.48 -11.57 10.77
N THR A 89 9.63 -10.24 10.72
CA THR A 89 10.23 -9.49 9.60
C THR A 89 11.64 -10.00 9.28
N TYR A 90 12.47 -10.22 10.29
CA TYR A 90 13.80 -10.83 10.13
C TYR A 90 13.72 -12.22 9.48
N TRP A 91 12.86 -13.10 10.02
CA TRP A 91 12.79 -14.46 9.53
C TRP A 91 12.17 -14.59 8.13
N THR A 92 11.14 -13.80 7.81
CA THR A 92 10.54 -13.80 6.47
C THR A 92 11.54 -13.27 5.43
N SER A 93 12.29 -12.22 5.75
CA SER A 93 13.38 -11.72 4.90
C SER A 93 14.50 -12.76 4.74
N THR A 94 14.92 -13.41 5.81
CA THR A 94 15.94 -14.48 5.73
C THR A 94 15.48 -15.67 4.88
N ILE A 95 14.20 -16.06 4.96
CA ILE A 95 13.64 -17.12 4.10
C ILE A 95 13.68 -16.68 2.63
N LEU A 96 13.32 -15.44 2.33
CA LEU A 96 13.41 -14.88 0.97
C LEU A 96 14.84 -14.94 0.46
N PHE A 97 15.81 -14.47 1.22
CA PHE A 97 17.21 -14.43 0.82
C PHE A 97 17.81 -15.83 0.62
N ASP A 98 17.46 -16.79 1.46
CA ASP A 98 18.02 -18.15 1.39
C ASP A 98 17.45 -19.00 0.24
N HIS A 99 16.22 -18.75 -0.19
CA HIS A 99 15.49 -19.66 -1.06
C HIS A 99 15.03 -19.07 -2.40
N TYR A 100 15.08 -17.72 -2.50
CA TYR A 100 14.58 -17.05 -3.70
C TYR A 100 15.64 -16.12 -4.29
N ALA A 101 15.69 -14.86 -3.87
CA ALA A 101 16.71 -13.92 -4.30
C ALA A 101 16.93 -12.85 -3.23
N THR A 102 18.13 -12.28 -3.20
CA THR A 102 18.42 -11.06 -2.44
C THR A 102 18.09 -9.85 -3.30
N PRO A 103 17.33 -8.86 -2.79
CA PRO A 103 17.16 -7.58 -3.47
C PRO A 103 18.48 -6.78 -3.45
N LYS A 104 18.51 -5.66 -4.16
CA LYS A 104 19.56 -4.66 -4.00
C LYS A 104 19.34 -3.78 -2.77
N LEU A 105 18.07 -3.46 -2.50
CA LEU A 105 17.65 -2.66 -1.37
C LEU A 105 16.52 -3.35 -0.60
N LEU A 106 16.65 -3.43 0.72
CA LEU A 106 15.59 -3.80 1.65
C LEU A 106 15.11 -2.56 2.39
N VAL A 107 13.83 -2.21 2.25
CA VAL A 107 13.19 -1.13 3.01
C VAL A 107 12.41 -1.74 4.16
N VAL A 108 12.72 -1.34 5.39
CA VAL A 108 12.21 -1.97 6.62
C VAL A 108 11.41 -0.97 7.43
N ASP A 109 10.12 -1.25 7.67
CA ASP A 109 9.35 -0.51 8.67
C ASP A 109 9.72 -0.95 10.08
N VAL A 110 10.01 0.04 10.94
CA VAL A 110 10.51 -0.19 12.31
C VAL A 110 9.47 0.06 13.40
N LYS A 111 8.20 0.28 13.05
CA LYS A 111 7.13 0.64 13.99
C LYS A 111 7.10 -0.24 15.26
N ASP A 112 7.23 -1.55 15.11
CA ASP A 112 7.12 -2.48 16.24
C ASP A 112 8.48 -2.90 16.83
N VAL A 113 9.54 -2.12 16.58
CA VAL A 113 10.91 -2.44 17.03
C VAL A 113 11.05 -2.47 18.55
N GLY A 114 10.29 -1.66 19.29
CA GLY A 114 10.28 -1.66 20.75
C GLY A 114 9.55 -2.83 21.41
N SER A 115 8.94 -3.71 20.63
CA SER A 115 8.20 -4.86 21.17
C SER A 115 9.11 -5.97 21.68
N ASP A 116 8.74 -6.55 22.84
CA ASP A 116 9.37 -7.76 23.37
C ASP A 116 8.79 -9.04 22.76
N ALA A 117 7.66 -8.95 22.04
CA ALA A 117 7.01 -10.08 21.44
C ALA A 117 7.73 -10.53 20.15
N LYS A 118 7.89 -11.84 19.97
CA LYS A 118 8.40 -12.42 18.72
C LYS A 118 7.31 -12.59 17.66
N LEU A 119 6.06 -12.73 18.08
CA LEU A 119 4.87 -12.89 17.25
C LEU A 119 3.75 -12.01 17.76
N THR A 120 2.86 -11.62 16.87
CA THR A 120 1.54 -11.08 17.25
C THR A 120 0.70 -12.12 17.99
N GLY A 121 -0.29 -11.68 18.76
CA GLY A 121 -1.30 -12.56 19.35
C GLY A 121 -2.25 -13.21 18.34
N SER A 122 -2.26 -12.77 17.09
CA SER A 122 -3.12 -13.32 16.03
C SER A 122 -2.49 -14.51 15.33
N SER A 123 -3.06 -15.70 15.52
CA SER A 123 -2.61 -16.89 14.80
C SER A 123 -2.87 -16.80 13.30
N ALA A 124 -3.92 -16.06 12.89
CA ALA A 124 -4.24 -15.84 11.49
C ALA A 124 -3.16 -15.03 10.77
N ASP A 125 -2.61 -14.00 11.41
CA ASP A 125 -1.55 -13.16 10.85
C ASP A 125 -0.23 -13.94 10.77
N ALA A 126 0.12 -14.71 11.82
CA ALA A 126 1.30 -15.56 11.82
C ALA A 126 1.25 -16.62 10.69
N HIS A 127 0.07 -17.23 10.44
CA HIS A 127 -0.13 -18.11 9.29
C HIS A 127 -0.05 -17.35 7.96
N THR A 128 -0.62 -16.15 7.87
CA THR A 128 -0.55 -15.32 6.65
C THR A 128 0.90 -15.00 6.28
N ALA A 129 1.75 -14.69 7.25
CA ALA A 129 3.15 -14.39 7.02
C ALA A 129 3.99 -15.62 6.62
N LEU A 130 3.70 -16.81 7.18
CA LEU A 130 4.56 -17.98 7.01
C LEU A 130 4.07 -18.99 5.96
N ASP A 131 2.76 -19.11 5.75
CA ASP A 131 2.20 -20.22 4.97
C ASP A 131 2.47 -20.14 3.47
N CYS A 132 2.77 -18.95 2.93
CA CYS A 132 3.18 -18.80 1.53
C CYS A 132 4.53 -19.47 1.23
N PHE A 133 5.38 -19.64 2.24
CA PHE A 133 6.70 -20.25 2.07
C PHE A 133 6.66 -21.77 2.21
N PRO A 134 7.39 -22.52 1.36
CA PRO A 134 7.55 -23.96 1.52
C PRO A 134 8.33 -24.30 2.81
N LEU A 135 8.15 -25.50 3.33
CA LEU A 135 8.92 -25.99 4.47
C LEU A 135 10.39 -26.21 4.06
N THR A 136 11.26 -25.34 4.52
CA THR A 136 12.71 -25.39 4.35
C THR A 136 13.41 -25.45 5.70
N LEU A 137 14.72 -25.64 5.72
CA LEU A 137 15.49 -25.61 6.98
C LEU A 137 15.41 -24.22 7.63
N THR A 138 15.45 -23.16 6.83
CA THR A 138 15.33 -21.79 7.33
C THR A 138 13.96 -21.53 7.93
N LYS A 139 12.87 -21.91 7.23
CA LYS A 139 11.52 -21.82 7.79
C LYS A 139 11.37 -22.66 9.07
N ALA A 140 11.95 -23.84 9.11
CA ALA A 140 11.90 -24.67 10.32
C ALA A 140 12.63 -24.03 11.51
N ARG A 141 13.76 -23.35 11.28
CA ARG A 141 14.47 -22.57 12.30
C ARG A 141 13.64 -21.35 12.73
N ALA A 142 13.03 -20.65 11.79
CA ALA A 142 12.12 -19.53 12.06
C ALA A 142 10.98 -19.93 13.00
N ILE A 143 10.23 -20.99 12.67
CA ILE A 143 9.14 -21.51 13.51
C ILE A 143 9.64 -21.88 14.90
N LYS A 144 10.78 -22.56 15.00
CA LYS A 144 11.37 -22.94 16.28
C LYS A 144 11.73 -21.73 17.14
N ASP A 145 12.30 -20.70 16.55
CA ASP A 145 12.73 -19.50 17.26
C ASP A 145 11.55 -18.60 17.65
N LEU A 146 10.68 -18.26 16.69
CA LEU A 146 9.51 -17.40 16.89
C LEU A 146 8.56 -17.98 17.95
N MET A 147 8.37 -19.29 17.97
CA MET A 147 7.45 -20.01 18.87
C MET A 147 8.18 -20.68 20.03
N SER A 148 9.27 -20.09 20.51
CA SER A 148 10.07 -20.64 21.61
C SER A 148 9.55 -20.23 22.98
N ASP A 149 8.89 -19.09 23.10
CA ASP A 149 8.37 -18.58 24.36
C ASP A 149 7.16 -19.42 24.81
N PRO A 150 7.23 -20.05 26.02
CA PRO A 150 6.12 -20.85 26.51
C PRO A 150 4.89 -20.01 26.93
N ASN A 151 5.07 -18.72 27.15
CA ASN A 151 4.01 -17.81 27.60
C ASN A 151 3.30 -17.12 26.44
N LEU A 152 3.87 -17.18 25.22
CA LEU A 152 3.27 -16.57 24.05
C LEU A 152 2.09 -17.42 23.56
N THR A 153 0.90 -16.83 23.61
CA THR A 153 -0.36 -17.46 23.18
C THR A 153 -0.95 -16.74 21.98
N ASP A 154 -1.76 -17.48 21.22
CA ASP A 154 -2.60 -16.92 20.19
C ASP A 154 -3.91 -16.33 20.77
N ASP A 155 -4.72 -15.77 19.88
CA ASP A 155 -6.04 -15.17 20.16
C ASP A 155 -7.11 -16.20 20.63
N GLU A 156 -6.86 -17.48 20.40
CA GLU A 156 -7.67 -18.59 20.92
C GLU A 156 -7.19 -19.08 22.30
N GLY A 157 -6.09 -18.53 22.83
CA GLY A 157 -5.46 -18.91 24.10
C GLY A 157 -4.54 -20.14 24.03
N ASN A 158 -4.19 -20.60 22.82
CA ASN A 158 -3.27 -21.70 22.64
C ASN A 158 -1.82 -21.19 22.73
N ALA A 159 -0.95 -21.88 23.48
CA ALA A 159 0.46 -21.58 23.45
C ALA A 159 1.05 -21.92 22.06
N TYR A 160 1.70 -20.94 21.41
CA TYR A 160 2.30 -21.14 20.09
C TYR A 160 3.26 -22.34 20.04
N ARG A 161 3.96 -22.60 21.14
CA ARG A 161 4.83 -23.76 21.26
C ARG A 161 4.08 -25.08 21.05
N ASP A 162 2.83 -25.18 21.47
CA ASP A 162 2.04 -26.41 21.43
C ASP A 162 1.37 -26.61 20.06
N ILE A 163 1.01 -25.50 19.38
CA ILE A 163 0.41 -25.53 18.04
C ILE A 163 1.42 -25.40 16.90
N ARG A 164 2.71 -25.23 17.17
CA ARG A 164 3.74 -25.00 16.14
C ARG A 164 3.79 -26.07 15.04
N PHE A 165 3.23 -27.27 15.28
CA PHE A 165 3.13 -28.30 14.25
C PHE A 165 2.30 -27.87 13.06
N GLU A 166 1.30 -27.03 13.24
CA GLU A 166 0.45 -26.48 12.19
C GLU A 166 1.24 -25.61 11.21
N TYR A 167 2.29 -24.95 11.66
CA TYR A 167 3.17 -24.10 10.83
C TYR A 167 4.21 -24.91 10.05
N TYR A 168 4.60 -26.09 10.55
CA TYR A 168 5.39 -27.04 9.76
C TYR A 168 4.53 -27.77 8.73
N PHE A 169 3.27 -28.01 9.06
CA PHE A 169 2.35 -28.80 8.26
C PHE A 169 0.95 -28.13 8.24
N PRO A 170 0.76 -27.11 7.38
CA PRO A 170 -0.47 -26.31 7.35
C PRO A 170 -1.77 -27.10 7.15
N LEU A 171 -1.70 -28.34 6.59
CA LEU A 171 -2.87 -29.21 6.49
C LEU A 171 -3.47 -29.52 7.87
N ALA A 172 -2.68 -29.54 8.95
CA ALA A 172 -3.19 -29.73 10.30
C ALA A 172 -4.14 -28.61 10.73
N LYS A 173 -3.88 -27.36 10.35
CA LYS A 173 -4.76 -26.20 10.60
C LYS A 173 -5.98 -26.21 9.66
N TYR A 174 -5.75 -26.49 8.37
CA TYR A 174 -6.74 -26.21 7.32
C TYR A 174 -7.50 -27.45 6.83
N HIS A 175 -7.28 -28.63 7.40
CA HIS A 175 -7.91 -29.87 6.91
C HIS A 175 -9.44 -29.81 6.88
N SER A 176 -10.08 -29.07 7.81
CA SER A 176 -11.54 -28.91 7.84
C SER A 176 -12.11 -28.11 6.67
N ARG A 177 -11.28 -27.29 5.99
CA ARG A 177 -11.71 -26.50 4.83
C ARG A 177 -12.06 -27.32 3.59
N TRP A 178 -11.77 -28.64 3.59
CA TRP A 178 -12.12 -29.49 2.45
C TRP A 178 -13.61 -29.39 2.04
N SER A 179 -14.51 -29.13 3.03
CA SER A 179 -15.96 -28.97 2.78
C SER A 179 -16.37 -27.57 2.33
N ALA A 180 -15.44 -26.60 2.35
CA ALA A 180 -15.66 -25.21 2.01
C ALA A 180 -14.80 -24.75 0.81
N LEU A 181 -14.26 -25.71 0.02
CA LEU A 181 -13.47 -25.39 -1.16
C LEU A 181 -14.33 -24.75 -2.25
N GLY A 182 -13.84 -23.64 -2.80
CA GLY A 182 -14.46 -22.93 -3.93
C GLY A 182 -13.53 -22.89 -5.14
N SER A 183 -13.98 -22.30 -6.24
CA SER A 183 -13.19 -22.18 -7.48
C SER A 183 -11.84 -21.50 -7.28
N GLY A 184 -11.76 -20.50 -6.40
CA GLY A 184 -10.51 -19.80 -6.06
C GLY A 184 -9.46 -20.67 -5.36
N ASP A 185 -9.86 -21.78 -4.72
CA ASP A 185 -8.92 -22.71 -4.11
C ASP A 185 -8.20 -23.57 -5.16
N PHE A 186 -8.83 -23.82 -6.30
CA PHE A 186 -8.26 -24.57 -7.43
C PHE A 186 -7.52 -23.66 -8.43
N HIS A 187 -7.94 -22.39 -8.51
CA HIS A 187 -7.41 -21.39 -9.44
C HIS A 187 -7.05 -20.11 -8.68
N PRO A 188 -5.99 -20.11 -7.86
CA PRO A 188 -5.55 -18.92 -7.16
C PRO A 188 -5.20 -17.83 -8.18
N ARG A 189 -5.57 -16.59 -7.87
CA ARG A 189 -5.28 -15.42 -8.69
C ARG A 189 -4.34 -14.51 -7.91
N HIS A 190 -3.20 -14.25 -8.49
CA HIS A 190 -2.27 -13.27 -7.92
C HIS A 190 -2.90 -11.88 -7.90
N THR A 191 -2.66 -11.13 -6.83
CA THR A 191 -3.03 -9.72 -6.77
C THR A 191 -2.11 -8.93 -7.70
N ARG A 192 -2.61 -7.81 -8.20
CA ARG A 192 -1.89 -6.97 -9.18
C ARG A 192 -1.07 -5.88 -8.53
N GLU A 193 -1.33 -5.57 -7.28
CA GLU A 193 -0.71 -4.52 -6.48
C GLU A 193 0.75 -4.81 -6.07
N ARG A 194 1.29 -5.96 -6.47
CA ARG A 194 2.64 -6.43 -6.10
C ARG A 194 2.88 -6.36 -4.58
N GLY A 195 1.89 -6.83 -3.83
CA GLY A 195 1.94 -6.99 -2.38
C GLY A 195 1.53 -5.77 -1.57
N GLY A 196 1.41 -4.59 -2.16
CA GLY A 196 0.73 -3.46 -1.54
C GLY A 196 -0.79 -3.65 -1.52
N GLU A 197 -1.51 -2.89 -0.73
CA GLU A 197 -2.97 -2.89 -0.68
C GLU A 197 -3.49 -1.46 -0.69
N LEU A 198 -4.28 -1.13 -1.72
CA LEU A 198 -4.93 0.17 -1.86
C LEU A 198 -6.23 0.17 -1.04
N ALA A 199 -6.23 0.89 0.07
CA ALA A 199 -7.40 1.04 0.93
C ALA A 199 -8.16 2.35 0.63
N ILE A 200 -9.46 2.36 0.90
CA ILE A 200 -10.34 3.53 0.79
C ILE A 200 -11.09 3.74 2.11
N GLY A 201 -11.55 4.95 2.34
CA GLY A 201 -12.20 5.37 3.57
C GLY A 201 -11.37 6.38 4.34
N VAL A 202 -12.01 7.04 5.30
CA VAL A 202 -11.37 8.02 6.19
C VAL A 202 -11.85 7.76 7.61
N ALA A 203 -10.92 7.64 8.54
CA ALA A 203 -11.18 7.53 9.96
C ALA A 203 -10.72 8.79 10.70
N THR A 204 -11.27 9.02 11.88
CA THR A 204 -10.79 10.08 12.77
C THR A 204 -9.48 9.64 13.40
N PRO A 205 -8.42 10.46 13.35
CA PRO A 205 -7.15 10.14 13.98
C PRO A 205 -7.29 10.12 15.51
N ARG A 206 -6.36 9.47 16.18
CA ARG A 206 -6.17 9.61 17.62
C ARG A 206 -5.33 10.86 17.91
N ASP A 207 -5.44 11.38 19.14
CA ASP A 207 -4.58 12.46 19.60
C ASP A 207 -3.11 11.99 19.62
N TYR A 208 -2.21 12.87 19.24
CA TYR A 208 -0.77 12.63 19.25
C TYR A 208 -0.01 13.95 19.46
N ASP A 209 1.19 13.84 20.03
CA ASP A 209 2.14 14.93 20.15
C ASP A 209 3.47 14.52 19.50
N ILE A 210 4.29 15.48 19.09
CA ILE A 210 5.61 15.23 18.52
C ILE A 210 6.68 15.45 19.58
N THR A 211 7.57 14.47 19.77
CA THR A 211 8.69 14.56 20.69
C THR A 211 10.00 14.18 20.02
N ASP A 212 11.07 14.94 20.31
CA ASP A 212 12.45 14.62 19.88
C ASP A 212 13.20 13.73 20.89
N SER A 213 12.55 13.35 21.99
CA SER A 213 13.17 12.51 23.02
C SER A 213 13.48 11.13 22.47
N SER A 214 14.60 10.56 22.91
CA SER A 214 15.01 9.18 22.62
C SER A 214 15.30 8.44 23.92
N GLY A 215 15.30 7.13 23.89
CA GLY A 215 15.53 6.27 25.04
C GLY A 215 16.68 5.27 24.82
N ASP A 216 16.74 4.28 25.70
CA ASP A 216 17.64 3.14 25.53
C ASP A 216 17.02 2.10 24.59
N GLU A 217 17.87 1.36 23.88
CA GLU A 217 17.41 0.18 23.12
C GLU A 217 16.96 -0.90 24.10
N TYR A 218 15.71 -1.28 24.02
CA TYR A 218 15.16 -2.35 24.82
C TYR A 218 14.30 -3.31 23.99
N GLY A 219 14.18 -4.54 24.47
CA GLY A 219 13.30 -5.49 23.83
C GLY A 219 13.94 -6.36 22.77
N VAL A 220 13.17 -7.34 22.36
CA VAL A 220 13.57 -8.33 21.36
C VAL A 220 13.63 -7.72 19.97
N GLY A 221 12.75 -6.76 19.67
CA GLY A 221 12.67 -6.15 18.34
C GLY A 221 13.97 -5.47 17.92
N PHE A 222 14.61 -4.68 18.81
CA PHE A 222 15.90 -4.04 18.52
C PHE A 222 16.99 -5.06 18.21
N GLN A 223 17.03 -6.19 18.92
CA GLN A 223 18.00 -7.25 18.66
C GLN A 223 17.81 -7.85 17.25
N TYR A 224 16.56 -8.03 16.82
CA TYR A 224 16.28 -8.59 15.50
C TYR A 224 16.46 -7.57 14.38
N LEU A 225 16.25 -6.28 14.64
CA LEU A 225 16.60 -5.20 13.70
C LEU A 225 18.10 -5.21 13.41
N ARG A 226 18.95 -5.21 14.45
CA ARG A 226 20.41 -5.30 14.28
C ARG A 226 20.81 -6.55 13.50
N ARG A 227 20.25 -7.72 13.84
CA ARG A 227 20.50 -8.96 13.10
C ARG A 227 20.07 -8.87 11.64
N LEU A 228 18.96 -8.20 11.33
CA LEU A 228 18.48 -8.02 9.95
C LEU A 228 19.44 -7.15 9.15
N ILE A 229 19.89 -6.05 9.72
CA ILE A 229 20.88 -5.16 9.07
C ILE A 229 22.20 -5.92 8.81
N GLU A 230 22.71 -6.65 9.81
CA GLU A 230 23.94 -7.46 9.68
C GLU A 230 23.79 -8.54 8.59
N GLU A 231 22.66 -9.21 8.53
CA GLU A 231 22.35 -10.21 7.49
C GLU A 231 22.31 -9.59 6.09
N CYS A 232 21.70 -8.41 5.95
CA CYS A 232 21.66 -7.66 4.70
C CYS A 232 23.09 -7.25 4.26
N GLN A 233 23.85 -6.63 5.16
CA GLN A 233 25.22 -6.19 4.86
C GLN A 233 26.13 -7.38 4.50
N ALA A 234 26.00 -8.51 5.19
CA ALA A 234 26.75 -9.75 4.86
C ALA A 234 26.44 -10.29 3.47
N ARG A 235 25.26 -9.98 2.92
CA ARG A 235 24.82 -10.38 1.57
C ARG A 235 25.00 -9.29 0.52
N GLY A 236 25.47 -8.12 0.89
CA GLY A 236 25.62 -6.96 -0.01
C GLY A 236 24.26 -6.33 -0.37
N VAL A 237 23.26 -6.46 0.49
CA VAL A 237 21.95 -5.81 0.38
C VAL A 237 22.00 -4.48 1.11
N GLU A 238 21.65 -3.39 0.44
CA GLU A 238 21.50 -2.09 1.08
C GLU A 238 20.22 -2.06 1.94
N VAL A 239 20.19 -1.21 2.97
CA VAL A 239 19.06 -1.11 3.89
C VAL A 239 18.62 0.34 4.01
N LEU A 240 17.30 0.55 3.93
CA LEU A 240 16.63 1.78 4.30
C LEU A 240 15.66 1.46 5.45
N LEU A 241 15.83 2.10 6.59
CA LEU A 241 14.89 2.01 7.69
C LEU A 241 13.83 3.10 7.54
N THR A 242 12.57 2.77 7.83
CA THR A 242 11.47 3.74 7.81
C THR A 242 10.59 3.56 9.05
N HIS A 243 10.19 4.66 9.64
CA HIS A 243 9.08 4.70 10.58
C HIS A 243 7.90 5.37 9.86
N LEU A 244 6.97 4.55 9.38
CA LEU A 244 5.85 5.03 8.56
C LEU A 244 4.90 5.90 9.38
N PRO A 245 4.18 6.84 8.74
CA PRO A 245 3.39 7.83 9.47
C PRO A 245 2.15 7.21 10.11
N TYR A 246 1.95 7.51 11.36
CA TYR A 246 0.73 7.30 12.13
C TYR A 246 0.77 8.24 13.35
N PRO A 247 -0.37 8.59 13.96
CA PRO A 247 -0.39 9.42 15.16
C PRO A 247 0.18 8.64 16.35
N ALA A 248 1.52 8.65 16.46
CA ALA A 248 2.28 7.91 17.45
C ALA A 248 2.18 8.58 18.83
N THR A 249 2.11 7.79 19.89
CA THR A 249 2.26 8.30 21.25
C THR A 249 3.71 8.72 21.53
N ASP A 250 3.94 9.53 22.59
CA ASP A 250 5.29 9.91 23.01
C ASP A 250 6.20 8.70 23.22
N GLU A 251 5.68 7.62 23.80
CA GLU A 251 6.44 6.38 24.05
C GLU A 251 6.82 5.68 22.73
N GLU A 252 5.90 5.62 21.77
CA GLU A 252 6.15 5.06 20.44
C GLU A 252 7.18 5.91 19.67
N GLN A 253 7.11 7.24 19.78
CA GLN A 253 8.08 8.14 19.16
C GLN A 253 9.47 8.05 19.79
N VAL A 254 9.58 7.97 21.13
CA VAL A 254 10.85 7.73 21.81
C VAL A 254 11.53 6.48 21.30
N VAL A 255 10.77 5.40 21.07
CA VAL A 255 11.27 4.17 20.47
C VAL A 255 11.77 4.40 19.06
N ALA A 256 10.98 5.07 18.22
CA ALA A 256 11.35 5.37 16.83
C ALA A 256 12.58 6.28 16.74
N ASN A 257 12.63 7.33 17.58
CA ASN A 257 13.78 8.23 17.67
C ASN A 257 15.07 7.49 18.07
N THR A 258 14.96 6.42 18.86
CA THR A 258 16.10 5.57 19.27
C THR A 258 16.67 4.79 18.08
N VAL A 259 15.88 4.45 17.06
CA VAL A 259 16.34 3.76 15.85
C VAL A 259 17.39 4.56 15.10
N ARG A 260 17.39 5.89 15.21
CA ARG A 260 18.40 6.76 14.58
C ARG A 260 19.82 6.36 14.98
N TYR A 261 20.04 6.00 16.24
CA TYR A 261 21.34 5.56 16.71
C TYR A 261 21.78 4.24 16.07
N ILE A 262 20.84 3.32 15.84
CA ILE A 262 21.13 2.07 15.11
C ILE A 262 21.48 2.39 13.66
N ALA A 263 20.72 3.26 13.01
CA ALA A 263 21.02 3.67 11.64
C ALA A 263 22.42 4.26 11.52
N ASP A 264 22.80 5.13 12.45
CA ASP A 264 24.13 5.74 12.53
C ASP A 264 25.24 4.68 12.77
N ASP A 265 25.02 3.75 13.71
CA ASP A 265 25.97 2.68 14.05
C ASP A 265 26.30 1.78 12.84
N TYR A 266 25.30 1.49 12.02
CA TYR A 266 25.46 0.62 10.85
C TYR A 266 25.69 1.39 9.54
N GLY A 267 25.61 2.72 9.56
CA GLY A 267 25.73 3.58 8.37
C GLY A 267 24.63 3.33 7.35
N VAL A 268 23.39 3.11 7.80
CA VAL A 268 22.20 2.95 6.96
C VAL A 268 21.29 4.17 7.05
N ASN A 269 20.54 4.45 6.00
CA ASN A 269 19.60 5.57 6.01
C ASN A 269 18.35 5.26 6.86
N TYR A 270 17.81 6.29 7.50
CA TYR A 270 16.57 6.22 8.27
C TYR A 270 15.67 7.40 7.96
N ILE A 271 14.40 7.11 7.62
CA ILE A 271 13.35 8.11 7.42
C ILE A 271 12.29 7.91 8.51
N ASP A 272 12.15 8.91 9.38
CA ASP A 272 11.09 8.95 10.37
C ASP A 272 9.97 9.87 9.87
N PHE A 273 8.95 9.29 9.27
CA PHE A 273 7.81 10.04 8.72
C PHE A 273 6.95 10.70 9.80
N VAL A 274 7.01 10.24 11.06
CA VAL A 274 6.28 10.88 12.15
C VAL A 274 6.88 12.24 12.49
N SER A 275 8.21 12.35 12.35
CA SER A 275 8.94 13.62 12.55
C SER A 275 8.92 14.53 11.32
N LEU A 276 8.52 14.01 10.15
CA LEU A 276 8.38 14.78 8.91
C LEU A 276 6.99 15.41 8.87
N ASP A 277 6.92 16.69 9.20
CA ASP A 277 5.69 17.46 9.11
C ASP A 277 5.14 17.43 7.67
N GLN A 278 3.83 17.19 7.52
CA GLN A 278 3.07 17.41 6.29
C GLN A 278 3.22 16.39 5.14
N VAL A 279 3.87 15.25 5.30
CA VAL A 279 3.84 14.21 4.24
C VAL A 279 2.42 13.63 4.13
N VAL A 280 1.78 13.35 5.26
CA VAL A 280 0.39 12.88 5.34
C VAL A 280 -0.42 13.78 6.25
N ASP A 281 -1.70 13.86 5.96
CA ASP A 281 -2.71 14.50 6.78
C ASP A 281 -3.55 13.41 7.45
N TYR A 282 -3.41 13.23 8.76
CA TYR A 282 -4.10 12.16 9.47
C TYR A 282 -5.63 12.30 9.46
N ASP A 283 -6.17 13.49 9.21
CA ASP A 283 -7.61 13.72 9.07
C ASP A 283 -8.18 13.18 7.76
N THR A 284 -7.35 13.00 6.72
CA THR A 284 -7.79 12.59 5.39
C THR A 284 -7.12 11.32 4.88
N ASP A 285 -5.93 10.98 5.35
CA ASP A 285 -5.07 9.98 4.73
C ASP A 285 -5.08 8.60 5.41
N CYS A 286 -5.87 8.43 6.47
CA CYS A 286 -6.00 7.18 7.21
C CYS A 286 -7.40 6.59 7.09
N PHE A 287 -7.53 5.25 6.90
CA PHE A 287 -8.84 4.63 6.71
C PHE A 287 -9.42 3.95 7.94
N ASP A 288 -8.62 3.71 8.96
CA ASP A 288 -9.08 3.03 10.18
C ASP A 288 -8.50 3.64 11.47
N PHE A 289 -8.99 3.16 12.60
CA PHE A 289 -8.54 3.62 13.92
C PHE A 289 -7.05 3.35 14.20
N ASN A 290 -6.45 2.36 13.55
CA ASN A 290 -5.02 2.08 13.66
C ASN A 290 -4.17 2.99 12.77
N SER A 291 -4.83 3.90 12.06
CA SER A 291 -4.20 4.89 11.19
C SER A 291 -3.38 4.26 10.03
N HIS A 292 -3.88 3.13 9.50
CA HIS A 292 -3.38 2.62 8.24
C HIS A 292 -3.72 3.59 7.12
N GLN A 293 -2.78 3.77 6.18
CA GLN A 293 -2.92 4.73 5.09
C GLN A 293 -3.98 4.29 4.09
N ASN A 294 -4.81 5.24 3.65
CA ASN A 294 -5.71 5.05 2.51
C ASN A 294 -5.00 5.40 1.18
N ALA A 295 -5.76 5.42 0.07
CA ALA A 295 -5.22 5.68 -1.26
C ALA A 295 -4.44 7.00 -1.35
N SER A 296 -4.91 8.06 -0.69
CA SER A 296 -4.24 9.36 -0.64
C SER A 296 -2.91 9.28 0.12
N GLY A 297 -2.93 8.78 1.36
CA GLY A 297 -1.72 8.65 2.17
C GLY A 297 -0.69 7.71 1.54
N ALA A 298 -1.15 6.57 1.00
CA ALA A 298 -0.29 5.62 0.33
C ALA A 298 0.41 6.22 -0.90
N GLN A 299 -0.31 7.03 -1.71
CA GLN A 299 0.27 7.71 -2.85
C GLN A 299 1.38 8.68 -2.42
N LYS A 300 1.11 9.54 -1.41
CA LYS A 300 2.06 10.51 -0.88
C LYS A 300 3.35 9.85 -0.36
N ILE A 301 3.21 8.76 0.42
CA ILE A 301 4.37 8.03 0.95
C ILE A 301 5.13 7.33 -0.18
N THR A 302 4.42 6.75 -1.14
CA THR A 302 5.04 6.09 -2.30
C THR A 302 5.86 7.07 -3.12
N ASP A 303 5.34 8.28 -3.37
CA ASP A 303 6.04 9.34 -4.10
C ASP A 303 7.29 9.81 -3.35
N TYR A 304 7.18 10.05 -2.04
CA TYR A 304 8.32 10.41 -1.21
C TYR A 304 9.41 9.36 -1.27
N LEU A 305 9.05 8.09 -1.02
CA LEU A 305 10.01 6.97 -1.02
C LEU A 305 10.61 6.75 -2.41
N GLY A 306 9.81 6.87 -3.47
CA GLY A 306 10.28 6.71 -4.85
C GLY A 306 11.37 7.72 -5.20
N ARG A 307 11.15 8.99 -4.89
CA ARG A 307 12.14 10.04 -5.08
C ARG A 307 13.36 9.81 -4.21
N TYR A 308 13.17 9.57 -2.89
CA TYR A 308 14.28 9.33 -1.99
C TYR A 308 15.15 8.16 -2.44
N ILE A 309 14.55 7.05 -2.84
CA ILE A 309 15.27 5.85 -3.31
C ILE A 309 16.07 6.19 -4.58
N ARG A 310 15.49 6.93 -5.53
CA ARG A 310 16.22 7.34 -6.75
C ARG A 310 17.40 8.24 -6.48
N ASP A 311 17.29 9.12 -5.50
CA ASP A 311 18.36 10.08 -5.19
C ASP A 311 19.50 9.47 -4.38
N HIS A 312 19.23 8.39 -3.61
CA HIS A 312 20.19 7.87 -2.65
C HIS A 312 20.76 6.47 -2.97
N TYR A 313 20.12 5.73 -3.92
CA TYR A 313 20.50 4.35 -4.22
C TYR A 313 20.69 4.13 -5.73
N ASP A 314 21.79 3.45 -6.10
CA ASP A 314 22.09 3.13 -7.50
C ASP A 314 21.31 1.89 -7.94
N LEU A 315 20.11 2.10 -8.43
CA LEU A 315 19.19 1.05 -8.88
C LEU A 315 18.97 1.13 -10.41
N PRO A 316 18.78 -0.01 -11.10
CA PRO A 316 18.41 -0.03 -12.51
C PRO A 316 17.10 0.73 -12.74
N ASP A 317 16.98 1.30 -13.94
CA ASP A 317 15.74 1.88 -14.41
C ASP A 317 14.96 0.83 -15.24
N HIS A 318 13.79 0.47 -14.75
CA HIS A 318 12.86 -0.48 -15.37
C HIS A 318 11.70 0.20 -16.11
N SER A 319 11.73 1.51 -16.34
CA SER A 319 10.66 2.24 -17.02
C SER A 319 10.36 1.73 -18.44
N GLY A 320 11.37 1.13 -19.11
CA GLY A 320 11.26 0.53 -20.45
C GLY A 320 10.90 -0.96 -20.47
N ASP A 321 10.63 -1.59 -19.31
CA ASP A 321 10.37 -3.03 -19.24
C ASP A 321 8.92 -3.36 -19.64
N ALA A 322 8.75 -4.15 -20.69
CA ALA A 322 7.45 -4.49 -21.25
C ALA A 322 6.58 -5.36 -20.32
N ASP A 323 7.19 -6.23 -19.51
CA ASP A 323 6.46 -7.08 -18.56
C ASP A 323 5.91 -6.23 -17.39
N TRP A 324 6.67 -5.23 -16.98
CA TRP A 324 6.23 -4.27 -15.99
C TRP A 324 5.11 -3.39 -16.53
N ALA A 325 5.25 -2.88 -17.75
CA ALA A 325 4.21 -2.08 -18.41
C ALA A 325 2.89 -2.84 -18.52
N ALA A 326 2.92 -4.09 -18.99
CA ALA A 326 1.72 -4.93 -19.07
C ALA A 326 1.10 -5.23 -17.70
N GLY A 327 1.94 -5.40 -16.67
CA GLY A 327 1.50 -5.57 -15.28
C GLY A 327 0.82 -4.33 -14.73
N TYR A 328 1.38 -3.16 -15.00
CA TYR A 328 0.82 -1.87 -14.63
C TYR A 328 -0.51 -1.60 -15.34
N ASP A 329 -0.61 -1.84 -16.65
CA ASP A 329 -1.87 -1.66 -17.39
C ASP A 329 -3.01 -2.45 -16.77
N ALA A 330 -2.74 -3.71 -16.41
CA ALA A 330 -3.75 -4.56 -15.78
C ALA A 330 -4.12 -4.12 -14.34
N TYR A 331 -3.19 -3.55 -13.58
CA TYR A 331 -3.43 -2.93 -12.27
C TYR A 331 -4.27 -1.65 -12.42
N TYR A 332 -3.90 -0.82 -13.37
CA TYR A 332 -4.56 0.46 -13.63
C TYR A 332 -6.01 0.28 -14.10
N ASP A 333 -6.28 -0.70 -14.96
CA ASP A 333 -7.65 -1.04 -15.37
C ASP A 333 -8.52 -1.41 -14.15
N GLU A 334 -7.99 -2.19 -13.21
CA GLU A 334 -8.69 -2.57 -11.96
C GLU A 334 -8.93 -1.35 -11.07
N LYS A 335 -7.98 -0.43 -11.00
CA LYS A 335 -8.09 0.83 -10.27
C LYS A 335 -9.17 1.74 -10.87
N LEU A 336 -9.23 1.86 -12.20
CA LEU A 336 -10.30 2.60 -12.88
C LEU A 336 -11.69 1.95 -12.68
N ASP A 337 -11.78 0.63 -12.70
CA ASP A 337 -13.03 -0.07 -12.42
C ASP A 337 -13.50 0.14 -10.98
N ASN A 338 -12.56 0.17 -10.02
CA ASN A 338 -12.84 0.55 -8.64
C ASN A 338 -13.39 1.98 -8.58
N LEU A 339 -12.72 2.96 -9.20
CA LEU A 339 -13.19 4.35 -9.25
C LEU A 339 -14.60 4.46 -9.85
N ARG A 340 -14.85 3.84 -10.99
CA ARG A 340 -16.18 3.85 -11.67
C ARG A 340 -17.30 3.26 -10.80
N SER A 341 -16.96 2.34 -9.92
CA SER A 341 -17.91 1.67 -9.03
C SER A 341 -18.26 2.45 -7.77
N GLN A 342 -17.53 3.54 -7.47
CA GLN A 342 -17.69 4.29 -6.23
C GLN A 342 -19.09 4.92 -6.11
N ARG A 343 -19.77 4.65 -5.01
CA ARG A 343 -21.06 5.24 -4.64
C ARG A 343 -20.93 6.23 -3.47
N ASN A 344 -19.76 6.29 -2.86
CA ASN A 344 -19.43 7.20 -1.77
C ASN A 344 -18.46 8.27 -2.31
N PRO A 345 -18.81 9.57 -2.21
CA PRO A 345 -17.96 10.66 -2.69
C PRO A 345 -16.62 10.73 -1.97
N VAL A 346 -16.55 10.37 -0.68
CA VAL A 346 -15.29 10.25 0.06
C VAL A 346 -14.30 9.36 -0.67
N ASN A 347 -14.75 8.16 -1.07
CA ASN A 347 -13.88 7.19 -1.74
C ASN A 347 -13.46 7.66 -3.14
N ALA A 348 -14.37 8.34 -3.86
CA ALA A 348 -14.05 8.89 -5.17
C ALA A 348 -12.97 9.98 -5.06
N LEU A 349 -13.10 10.89 -4.10
CA LEU A 349 -12.12 11.96 -3.89
C LEU A 349 -10.74 11.41 -3.48
N LEU A 350 -10.70 10.37 -2.65
CA LEU A 350 -9.43 9.70 -2.29
C LEU A 350 -8.71 9.10 -3.49
N LEU A 351 -9.44 8.53 -4.44
CA LEU A 351 -8.87 7.93 -5.65
C LEU A 351 -8.39 8.96 -6.69
N LEU A 352 -8.73 10.25 -6.54
CA LEU A 352 -8.22 11.34 -7.38
C LEU A 352 -6.78 11.75 -7.05
N HIS A 353 -6.18 11.22 -6.00
CA HIS A 353 -4.76 11.45 -5.70
C HIS A 353 -3.79 10.77 -6.68
N ASP A 354 -4.30 10.00 -7.62
CA ASP A 354 -3.51 9.39 -8.68
C ASP A 354 -3.01 10.44 -9.66
N SER A 355 -1.70 10.53 -9.86
CA SER A 355 -1.05 11.44 -10.81
C SER A 355 -1.42 11.18 -12.28
N SER A 356 -1.99 9.99 -12.59
CA SER A 356 -2.52 9.67 -13.93
C SER A 356 -3.92 10.19 -14.19
N LEU A 357 -4.56 10.80 -13.19
CA LEU A 357 -5.96 11.21 -13.27
C LEU A 357 -6.09 12.73 -13.12
N SER A 358 -6.51 13.39 -14.18
CA SER A 358 -7.08 14.73 -14.08
C SER A 358 -8.55 14.65 -13.73
N ALA A 359 -9.07 15.67 -13.05
CA ALA A 359 -10.46 15.70 -12.65
C ALA A 359 -11.10 17.07 -12.85
N VAL A 360 -12.39 17.04 -13.16
CA VAL A 360 -13.23 18.22 -13.21
C VAL A 360 -14.35 18.04 -12.18
N VAL A 361 -14.39 18.92 -11.21
CA VAL A 361 -15.38 18.92 -10.14
C VAL A 361 -16.35 20.08 -10.37
N ALA A 362 -17.62 19.78 -10.56
CA ALA A 362 -18.67 20.80 -10.73
C ALA A 362 -19.62 20.79 -9.53
N LEU A 363 -19.70 21.92 -8.85
CA LEU A 363 -20.54 22.16 -7.68
C LEU A 363 -21.64 23.17 -8.04
N PRO A 364 -22.94 22.89 -7.78
CA PRO A 364 -24.00 23.86 -7.89
C PRO A 364 -23.96 24.88 -6.74
N GLY A 365 -24.53 26.04 -6.94
CA GLY A 365 -24.75 26.97 -5.84
C GLY A 365 -25.64 26.36 -4.76
N GLY A 366 -25.19 26.45 -3.50
CA GLY A 366 -25.91 25.86 -2.37
C GLY A 366 -25.81 24.35 -2.26
N SER A 367 -24.83 23.71 -2.93
CA SER A 367 -24.55 22.27 -2.77
C SER A 367 -24.42 21.90 -1.28
N ALA A 368 -24.97 20.76 -0.90
CA ALA A 368 -24.80 20.23 0.45
C ALA A 368 -23.33 19.93 0.81
N LEU A 369 -22.45 19.76 -0.19
CA LEU A 369 -21.01 19.58 0.02
C LEU A 369 -20.38 20.73 0.80
N TYR A 370 -20.82 21.97 0.60
CA TYR A 370 -20.27 23.12 1.34
C TYR A 370 -20.50 23.10 2.85
N ALA A 371 -21.49 22.32 3.31
CA ALA A 371 -21.76 22.10 4.73
C ALA A 371 -21.06 20.88 5.30
N ASP A 372 -20.41 20.07 4.47
CA ASP A 372 -19.69 18.88 4.88
C ASP A 372 -18.18 19.16 4.96
N GLU A 373 -17.70 19.51 6.16
CA GLU A 373 -16.29 19.83 6.41
C GLU A 373 -15.33 18.73 5.92
N LYS A 374 -15.72 17.45 6.06
CA LYS A 374 -14.91 16.32 5.65
C LYS A 374 -14.78 16.22 4.13
N LEU A 375 -15.86 16.36 3.40
CA LEU A 375 -15.83 16.34 1.93
C LEU A 375 -15.07 17.54 1.37
N MET A 376 -15.22 18.72 1.99
CA MET A 376 -14.45 19.90 1.61
C MET A 376 -12.96 19.68 1.86
N LEU A 377 -12.57 19.16 3.01
CA LEU A 377 -11.17 18.84 3.31
C LEU A 377 -10.58 17.82 2.33
N LEU A 378 -11.34 16.79 1.96
CA LEU A 378 -10.93 15.81 0.95
C LEU A 378 -10.77 16.42 -0.45
N LEU A 379 -11.65 17.33 -0.85
CA LEU A 379 -11.54 18.04 -2.10
C LEU A 379 -10.28 18.93 -2.13
N HIS A 380 -10.03 19.66 -1.04
CA HIS A 380 -8.78 20.41 -0.88
C HIS A 380 -7.56 19.51 -0.95
N ASN A 381 -7.58 18.38 -0.27
CA ASN A 381 -6.49 17.43 -0.29
C ASN A 381 -6.24 16.83 -1.69
N ALA A 382 -7.30 16.51 -2.46
CA ALA A 382 -7.18 16.05 -3.84
C ALA A 382 -6.61 17.12 -4.79
N ALA A 383 -6.82 18.40 -4.47
CA ALA A 383 -6.29 19.53 -5.21
C ALA A 383 -4.86 19.91 -4.82
N ARG A 384 -4.27 19.27 -3.82
CA ARG A 384 -2.88 19.55 -3.39
C ARG A 384 -1.89 19.18 -4.49
N GLU A 385 -0.95 20.06 -4.73
CA GLU A 385 0.23 19.79 -5.53
C GLU A 385 1.34 19.24 -4.62
N HIS A 386 1.99 18.18 -5.04
CA HIS A 386 3.19 17.69 -4.36
C HIS A 386 4.40 18.48 -4.84
N ILE A 387 4.70 19.60 -4.17
CA ILE A 387 5.89 20.40 -4.48
C ILE A 387 7.06 19.83 -3.68
N TYR A 388 8.07 19.38 -4.40
CA TYR A 388 9.37 19.01 -3.85
C TYR A 388 10.31 20.22 -3.99
N GLU A 389 10.69 20.85 -2.90
CA GLU A 389 11.80 21.82 -2.92
C GLU A 389 13.13 21.07 -2.99
N GLU A 390 14.16 21.63 -3.67
CA GLU A 390 15.45 20.96 -3.93
C GLU A 390 16.23 20.55 -2.67
N ASP A 391 15.97 21.15 -1.50
CA ASP A 391 16.57 20.77 -0.20
C ASP A 391 15.67 19.89 0.70
N ALA A 392 14.71 19.19 0.17
CA ALA A 392 13.38 19.02 0.75
C ALA A 392 13.08 17.69 1.39
N TYR A 393 14.01 16.78 1.54
CA TYR A 393 13.73 15.65 2.44
C TYR A 393 13.63 16.07 3.92
N ALA A 394 14.10 17.27 4.25
CA ALA A 394 13.91 17.91 5.56
C ALA A 394 12.72 18.89 5.59
N LYS A 395 12.13 19.22 4.44
CA LYS A 395 11.01 20.16 4.32
C LYS A 395 10.06 19.70 3.23
N TRP A 396 9.52 18.49 3.39
CA TRP A 396 8.36 18.10 2.60
C TRP A 396 7.22 19.04 2.96
N SER A 397 7.02 20.07 2.18
CA SER A 397 5.77 20.79 2.17
C SER A 397 4.94 20.24 1.02
N SER A 398 3.86 19.52 1.32
CA SER A 398 2.75 19.55 0.39
C SER A 398 2.34 21.03 0.35
N ALA A 399 2.81 21.78 -0.64
CA ALA A 399 2.22 23.06 -0.89
C ALA A 399 0.77 22.75 -1.19
N LEU A 400 -0.07 23.06 -0.24
CA LEU A 400 -1.46 23.29 -0.51
C LEU A 400 -1.48 24.23 -1.73
N PHE A 401 -2.26 23.90 -2.71
CA PHE A 401 -2.81 24.91 -3.59
C PHE A 401 -3.13 26.08 -2.68
N PRO A 402 -2.76 27.32 -3.06
CA PRO A 402 -3.03 28.41 -2.16
C PRO A 402 -4.49 28.26 -1.74
N LEU A 403 -4.69 27.89 -0.49
CA LEU A 403 -6.02 27.80 0.15
C LEU A 403 -6.85 29.02 -0.20
N ASP A 404 -6.18 30.17 -0.32
CA ASP A 404 -6.72 31.45 -0.71
C ASP A 404 -7.52 31.43 -2.04
N THR A 405 -7.22 30.58 -3.00
CA THR A 405 -7.96 30.51 -4.27
C THR A 405 -9.17 29.58 -4.22
N LEU A 406 -9.14 28.53 -3.40
CA LEU A 406 -10.32 27.68 -3.15
C LEU A 406 -11.21 28.26 -2.05
N GLU A 407 -10.67 29.09 -1.15
CA GLU A 407 -11.40 29.65 -0.01
C GLU A 407 -12.52 30.62 -0.42
N ASP A 408 -12.27 31.53 -1.37
CA ASP A 408 -13.20 32.64 -1.59
C ASP A 408 -14.50 32.24 -2.27
N ALA A 409 -14.51 31.34 -3.24
CA ALA A 409 -15.74 30.98 -3.95
C ALA A 409 -16.38 29.67 -3.47
N ALA A 410 -15.59 28.67 -3.08
CA ALA A 410 -16.11 27.38 -2.64
C ALA A 410 -16.75 27.48 -1.23
N TRP A 411 -16.18 28.27 -0.33
CA TRP A 411 -16.71 28.46 1.02
C TRP A 411 -17.92 29.39 1.11
N GLU A 412 -18.11 30.27 0.12
CA GLU A 412 -19.29 31.12 0.06
C GLU A 412 -20.55 30.43 -0.47
N GLY A 413 -20.45 29.15 -0.85
CA GLY A 413 -21.57 28.35 -1.34
C GLY A 413 -22.03 28.73 -2.75
N GLU A 414 -21.21 29.42 -3.52
CA GLU A 414 -21.47 29.74 -4.92
C GLU A 414 -21.24 28.51 -5.84
N ALA A 415 -21.89 28.51 -7.00
CA ALA A 415 -21.60 27.53 -8.02
C ALA A 415 -20.14 27.64 -8.48
N CYS A 416 -19.48 26.50 -8.70
CA CYS A 416 -18.07 26.47 -9.01
C CYS A 416 -17.69 25.28 -9.91
N LEU A 417 -16.74 25.53 -10.83
CA LEU A 417 -16.05 24.51 -11.60
C LEU A 417 -14.58 24.47 -11.17
N ILE A 418 -14.13 23.34 -10.64
CA ILE A 418 -12.74 23.12 -10.24
C ILE A 418 -12.11 22.12 -11.21
N VAL A 419 -10.95 22.46 -11.76
CA VAL A 419 -10.23 21.62 -12.70
C VAL A 419 -8.87 21.28 -12.12
N LEU A 420 -8.65 19.98 -11.85
CA LEU A 420 -7.38 19.42 -11.43
C LEU A 420 -6.68 18.91 -12.69
N ASP A 421 -5.78 19.68 -13.26
CA ASP A 421 -5.07 19.34 -14.50
C ASP A 421 -3.69 18.79 -14.18
N ARG A 422 -3.56 17.47 -14.13
CA ARG A 422 -2.29 16.78 -13.84
C ARG A 422 -1.29 16.90 -14.98
N GLY A 423 -1.77 17.05 -16.21
CA GLY A 423 -0.92 17.22 -17.38
C GLY A 423 -0.15 18.54 -17.40
N SER A 424 -0.73 19.62 -16.86
CA SER A 424 -0.06 20.92 -16.69
C SER A 424 0.45 21.16 -15.27
N GLY A 425 0.02 20.36 -14.28
CA GLY A 425 0.26 20.61 -12.86
C GLY A 425 -0.56 21.77 -12.28
N GLU A 426 -1.58 22.26 -13.00
CA GLU A 426 -2.37 23.41 -12.58
C GLU A 426 -3.74 22.98 -12.00
N VAL A 427 -4.21 23.74 -11.00
CA VAL A 427 -5.61 23.70 -10.57
C VAL A 427 -6.25 25.03 -10.88
N THR A 428 -7.37 24.98 -11.56
CA THR A 428 -8.13 26.17 -11.91
C THR A 428 -9.49 26.11 -11.26
N GLN A 429 -9.90 27.22 -10.66
CA GLN A 429 -11.25 27.41 -10.15
C GLN A 429 -11.96 28.48 -10.96
N ALA A 430 -13.16 28.18 -11.41
CA ALA A 430 -14.02 29.13 -12.14
C ALA A 430 -15.37 29.23 -11.40
N PRO A 431 -15.65 30.34 -10.71
CA PRO A 431 -16.91 30.54 -10.00
C PRO A 431 -18.06 30.85 -10.96
N GLY A 432 -19.29 30.57 -10.53
CA GLY A 432 -20.53 30.92 -11.20
C GLY A 432 -21.23 29.76 -11.92
N ASP A 433 -22.48 30.04 -12.33
CA ASP A 433 -23.35 29.06 -13.01
C ASP A 433 -23.01 28.83 -14.49
N ALA A 434 -22.15 29.67 -15.05
CA ALA A 434 -21.57 29.51 -16.37
C ALA A 434 -20.07 29.77 -16.27
N ALA A 435 -19.28 28.77 -16.66
CA ALA A 435 -17.83 28.82 -16.57
C ALA A 435 -17.19 28.23 -17.84
N SER A 436 -16.00 28.68 -18.18
CA SER A 436 -15.18 28.11 -19.25
C SER A 436 -13.73 28.07 -18.81
N VAL A 437 -13.12 26.88 -18.88
CA VAL A 437 -11.73 26.62 -18.48
C VAL A 437 -11.01 25.86 -19.57
N SER A 438 -9.78 26.27 -19.88
CA SER A 438 -8.88 25.51 -20.74
C SER A 438 -7.93 24.67 -19.90
N ALA A 439 -7.82 23.42 -20.21
CA ALA A 439 -6.93 22.45 -19.56
C ALA A 439 -6.06 21.74 -20.61
N SER A 440 -5.01 21.04 -20.18
CA SER A 440 -4.12 20.28 -21.08
C SER A 440 -4.89 19.25 -21.90
N PHE A 441 -5.95 18.68 -21.34
CA PHE A 441 -6.80 17.66 -21.95
C PHE A 441 -7.97 18.22 -22.78
N GLY A 442 -8.17 19.53 -22.84
CA GLY A 442 -9.21 20.17 -23.67
C GLY A 442 -9.84 21.42 -23.07
N SER A 443 -10.89 21.91 -23.70
CA SER A 443 -11.67 23.07 -23.23
C SER A 443 -12.96 22.62 -22.58
N LEU A 444 -13.19 23.06 -21.36
CA LEU A 444 -14.37 22.81 -20.57
C LEU A 444 -15.34 23.95 -20.61
N ALA A 445 -16.62 23.68 -20.72
CA ALA A 445 -17.68 24.64 -20.56
C ALA A 445 -18.76 24.10 -19.65
N LEU A 446 -19.17 24.92 -18.69
CA LEU A 446 -20.33 24.68 -17.84
C LEU A 446 -21.39 25.72 -18.18
N THR A 447 -22.61 25.29 -18.45
CA THR A 447 -23.75 26.19 -18.75
C THR A 447 -24.94 25.78 -17.91
N THR A 448 -25.74 26.75 -17.48
CA THR A 448 -26.97 26.52 -16.72
C THR A 448 -28.14 27.14 -17.43
N GLU A 449 -29.14 26.35 -17.83
CA GLU A 449 -30.38 26.79 -18.48
C GLU A 449 -31.58 26.09 -17.78
N ASP A 450 -32.57 26.87 -17.41
CA ASP A 450 -33.82 26.39 -16.80
C ASP A 450 -33.62 25.40 -15.61
N GLY A 451 -32.56 25.62 -14.83
CA GLY A 451 -32.21 24.78 -13.69
C GLY A 451 -31.50 23.48 -14.05
N ALA A 452 -31.22 23.21 -15.31
CA ALA A 452 -30.37 22.13 -15.77
C ALA A 452 -28.93 22.65 -15.98
N ARG A 453 -27.93 21.85 -15.62
CA ARG A 453 -26.52 22.17 -15.84
C ARG A 453 -25.91 21.21 -16.86
N THR A 454 -25.24 21.75 -17.84
CA THR A 454 -24.54 20.99 -18.88
C THR A 454 -23.05 21.22 -18.76
N LEU A 455 -22.31 20.13 -18.53
CA LEU A 455 -20.85 20.09 -18.57
C LEU A 455 -20.41 19.52 -19.93
N THR A 456 -19.62 20.29 -20.67
CA THR A 456 -19.11 19.89 -21.98
C THR A 456 -17.58 19.91 -21.96
N LEU A 457 -16.95 18.87 -22.49
CA LEU A 457 -15.52 18.81 -22.80
C LEU A 457 -15.34 18.81 -24.33
N THR A 458 -14.58 19.76 -24.83
CA THR A 458 -14.28 19.92 -26.27
C THR A 458 -12.78 19.74 -26.49
N ARG A 459 -12.41 18.94 -27.48
CA ARG A 459 -11.02 18.75 -27.90
C ARG A 459 -10.90 18.95 -29.40
N GLU A 460 -9.96 19.79 -29.82
CA GLU A 460 -9.77 20.15 -31.25
C GLU A 460 -11.07 20.61 -31.95
N GLY A 461 -11.92 21.33 -31.22
CA GLY A 461 -13.20 21.84 -31.73
C GLY A 461 -14.32 20.79 -31.82
N LYS A 462 -14.11 19.57 -31.30
CA LYS A 462 -15.11 18.50 -31.24
C LYS A 462 -15.52 18.21 -29.80
N THR A 463 -16.81 18.08 -29.55
CA THR A 463 -17.32 17.64 -28.26
C THR A 463 -16.96 16.18 -28.08
N VAL A 464 -16.20 15.86 -27.01
CA VAL A 464 -15.80 14.51 -26.63
C VAL A 464 -16.58 14.00 -25.42
N TYR A 465 -17.17 14.92 -24.65
CA TYR A 465 -18.06 14.60 -23.54
C TYR A 465 -19.10 15.72 -23.40
N GLU A 466 -20.35 15.34 -23.18
CA GLU A 466 -21.45 16.25 -22.85
C GLU A 466 -22.42 15.55 -21.91
N GLN A 467 -22.73 16.17 -20.80
CA GLN A 467 -23.68 15.65 -19.82
C GLN A 467 -24.53 16.80 -19.29
N THR A 468 -25.85 16.62 -19.39
CA THR A 468 -26.83 17.53 -18.80
C THR A 468 -27.49 16.85 -17.59
N ASP A 469 -27.51 17.54 -16.48
CA ASP A 469 -28.13 17.11 -15.22
C ASP A 469 -29.35 17.98 -14.90
N ALA A 470 -30.49 17.33 -14.69
CA ALA A 470 -31.73 17.96 -14.27
C ALA A 470 -32.55 16.99 -13.39
N PRO A 471 -32.60 17.13 -12.07
CA PRO A 471 -31.93 18.18 -11.28
C PRO A 471 -30.40 18.01 -11.25
N CYS A 472 -29.71 19.10 -10.87
CA CYS A 472 -28.27 19.04 -10.67
C CYS A 472 -27.93 18.23 -9.42
N PRO A 473 -26.95 17.30 -9.46
CA PRO A 473 -26.41 16.65 -8.27
C PRO A 473 -25.62 17.67 -7.42
N ASP A 474 -25.49 17.39 -6.13
CA ASP A 474 -24.67 18.21 -5.22
C ASP A 474 -23.18 18.20 -5.61
N LEU A 475 -22.70 17.09 -6.17
CA LEU A 475 -21.32 16.92 -6.61
C LEU A 475 -21.29 16.13 -7.92
N ARG A 476 -20.62 16.68 -8.94
CA ARG A 476 -20.26 15.95 -10.16
C ARG A 476 -18.76 15.93 -10.32
N ILE A 477 -18.22 14.74 -10.62
CA ILE A 477 -16.81 14.54 -10.91
C ILE A 477 -16.68 13.89 -12.29
N LEU A 478 -15.98 14.55 -13.20
CA LEU A 478 -15.54 14.01 -14.48
C LEU A 478 -14.04 13.70 -14.36
N VAL A 479 -13.65 12.47 -14.62
CA VAL A 479 -12.25 12.04 -14.50
C VAL A 479 -11.69 11.75 -15.89
N ILE A 480 -10.51 12.26 -16.14
CA ILE A 480 -9.76 12.11 -17.39
C ILE A 480 -8.53 11.23 -17.12
N ASP A 481 -8.35 10.20 -17.91
CA ASP A 481 -7.12 9.40 -17.94
C ASP A 481 -6.03 10.15 -18.72
N GLU A 482 -5.01 10.64 -18.03
CA GLU A 482 -3.89 11.37 -18.66
C GLU A 482 -3.08 10.52 -19.64
N ARG A 483 -3.12 9.21 -19.51
CA ARG A 483 -2.41 8.27 -20.39
C ARG A 483 -3.03 8.19 -21.78
N THR A 484 -4.35 8.31 -21.86
CA THR A 484 -5.11 8.20 -23.12
C THR A 484 -5.76 9.51 -23.54
N GLY A 485 -5.95 10.39 -22.57
CA GLY A 485 -6.73 11.62 -22.71
C GLY A 485 -8.26 11.35 -22.72
N ASP A 486 -8.71 10.14 -22.53
CA ASP A 486 -10.13 9.79 -22.57
C ASP A 486 -10.83 10.03 -21.22
N VAL A 487 -12.16 10.13 -21.28
CA VAL A 487 -12.98 10.18 -20.07
C VAL A 487 -12.94 8.81 -19.38
N ALA A 488 -12.26 8.77 -18.23
CA ALA A 488 -12.12 7.57 -17.43
C ALA A 488 -13.39 7.23 -16.62
N ALA A 489 -14.01 8.26 -16.02
CA ALA A 489 -15.23 8.12 -15.24
C ALA A 489 -16.06 9.41 -15.24
N SER A 490 -17.38 9.26 -15.03
CA SER A 490 -18.29 10.37 -14.76
C SER A 490 -19.17 9.96 -13.57
N LEU A 491 -18.97 10.64 -12.45
CA LEU A 491 -19.60 10.32 -11.17
C LEU A 491 -20.49 11.47 -10.72
N SER A 492 -21.60 11.15 -10.05
CA SER A 492 -22.51 12.14 -9.48
C SER A 492 -23.05 11.68 -8.14
N TYR A 493 -23.22 12.64 -7.23
CA TYR A 493 -23.67 12.39 -5.87
C TYR A 493 -24.68 13.43 -5.43
N ASP A 494 -25.78 12.95 -4.86
CA ASP A 494 -26.73 13.73 -4.08
C ASP A 494 -26.38 13.47 -2.60
N LEU A 495 -26.05 14.53 -1.84
CA LEU A 495 -25.49 14.47 -0.48
C LEU A 495 -26.51 14.69 0.61
#